data_632c7843960f5a36439345718b91c2c7
#
_entry.id   632c7843960f5a36439345718b91c2c7
#
_cell.length_a   1.000
_cell.length_b   1.000
_cell.length_c   1.000
_cell.angle_alpha   90.00
_cell.angle_beta   90.00
_cell.angle_gamma   90.00
#
_symmetry.space_group_name_H-M   'P 1'
#
loop_
_entity.id
_entity.type
_entity.pdbx_description
1 polymer ?
#
loop_
_entity_poly.entity_id
_entity_poly.type
_entity_poly.pdbx_seq_one_letter_code
_entity_poly.pdbx_strand_id
1 'polypeptide(L)'
;MIATRLPRRLVLLRHAKSSWDSDAARDVDRPLAPRGEEAAPEVGRLLAERDLWPEWVLCSPAKRTRQTWKGVRTAVELPPVVVYDPALYLASARTILARIAETPARITTVMVVGHNPGLQELAALMAERSDPAVGAAVAARYPTAA
;
A
#
# COMPACT_ATOMS: atom_id res chain seq x y z
N MET A 1 -7.01 0.22 -29.31
CA MET A 1 -7.55 0.05 -27.95
C MET A 1 -6.46 -0.50 -27.05
N ILE A 2 -6.07 0.28 -26.07
CA ILE A 2 -5.07 -0.18 -25.08
C ILE A 2 -5.79 -1.06 -24.09
N ALA A 3 -5.48 -2.36 -24.08
CA ALA A 3 -5.99 -3.26 -23.06
C ALA A 3 -5.35 -2.89 -21.71
N THR A 4 -6.16 -2.50 -20.76
CA THR A 4 -5.72 -2.24 -19.39
C THR A 4 -5.33 -3.57 -18.75
N ARG A 5 -4.03 -3.82 -18.64
CA ARG A 5 -3.54 -5.05 -18.03
C ARG A 5 -3.16 -4.77 -16.59
N LEU A 6 -3.86 -5.41 -15.66
CA LEU A 6 -3.48 -5.38 -14.26
C LEU A 6 -2.23 -6.25 -14.04
N PRO A 7 -1.40 -5.90 -13.05
CA PRO A 7 -0.25 -6.73 -12.68
C PRO A 7 -0.71 -8.12 -12.19
N ARG A 8 0.17 -9.10 -12.28
CA ARG A 8 -0.12 -10.47 -11.80
C ARG A 8 -0.34 -10.52 -10.30
N ARG A 9 0.44 -9.73 -9.57
CA ARG A 9 0.36 -9.66 -8.11
C ARG A 9 0.22 -8.21 -7.70
N LEU A 10 -0.71 -7.98 -6.78
CA LEU A 10 -0.96 -6.67 -6.24
C LEU A 10 -0.92 -6.77 -4.72
N VAL A 11 -0.01 -6.00 -4.14
CA VAL A 11 0.11 -5.86 -2.69
C VAL A 11 -0.48 -4.51 -2.30
N LEU A 12 -1.50 -4.52 -1.47
CA LEU A 12 -2.15 -3.32 -0.98
C LEU A 12 -1.81 -3.15 0.50
N LEU A 13 -0.98 -2.19 0.82
CA LEU A 13 -0.49 -1.96 2.17
C LEU A 13 -1.04 -0.65 2.72
N ARG A 14 -1.86 -0.71 3.75
CA ARG A 14 -2.23 0.46 4.53
C ARG A 14 -1.03 0.92 5.36
N HIS A 15 -0.79 2.25 5.44
CA HIS A 15 0.29 2.77 6.27
C HIS A 15 0.25 2.21 7.70
N ALA A 16 1.41 2.09 8.34
CA ALA A 16 1.54 1.63 9.71
C ALA A 16 0.95 2.66 10.69
N LYS A 17 0.88 2.30 11.97
CA LYS A 17 0.28 3.16 12.99
C LYS A 17 0.89 4.56 13.00
N SER A 18 0.05 5.58 12.79
CA SER A 18 0.46 6.98 12.77
C SER A 18 0.21 7.66 14.12
N SER A 19 0.98 8.73 14.38
CA SER A 19 0.86 9.53 15.59
C SER A 19 -0.23 10.59 15.48
N TRP A 20 -1.01 10.76 16.54
CA TRP A 20 -1.94 11.87 16.72
C TRP A 20 -1.38 12.93 17.66
N ASP A 21 -0.23 12.65 18.32
CA ASP A 21 0.40 13.50 19.32
C ASP A 21 1.60 14.26 18.76
N SER A 22 1.70 14.38 17.44
CA SER A 22 2.81 15.08 16.79
C SER A 22 2.53 16.58 16.67
N ASP A 23 3.61 17.37 16.42
CA ASP A 23 3.53 18.80 16.14
C ASP A 23 3.08 19.12 14.72
N ALA A 24 2.69 18.13 13.95
CA ALA A 24 2.28 18.30 12.55
C ALA A 24 1.03 19.19 12.47
N ALA A 25 1.14 20.30 11.74
CA ALA A 25 0.02 21.23 11.52
C ALA A 25 -1.00 20.67 10.52
N ARG A 26 -0.57 19.79 9.61
CA ARG A 26 -1.42 19.21 8.56
C ARG A 26 -1.44 17.70 8.68
N ASP A 27 -2.58 17.09 8.32
CA ASP A 27 -2.73 15.63 8.31
C ASP A 27 -1.64 14.93 7.47
N VAL A 28 -1.32 15.50 6.31
CA VAL A 28 -0.32 14.91 5.39
C VAL A 28 1.08 14.83 6.02
N ASP A 29 1.37 15.65 7.01
CA ASP A 29 2.67 15.70 7.69
C ASP A 29 2.73 14.86 8.98
N ARG A 30 1.65 14.20 9.37
CA ARG A 30 1.65 13.33 10.55
C ARG A 30 2.58 12.13 10.36
N PRO A 31 3.53 11.91 11.29
CA PRO A 31 4.48 10.80 11.20
C PRO A 31 3.87 9.48 11.71
N LEU A 32 4.62 8.40 11.55
CA LEU A 32 4.31 7.16 12.24
C LEU A 32 4.50 7.34 13.75
N ALA A 33 3.70 6.60 14.52
CA ALA A 33 3.94 6.37 15.93
C ALA A 33 5.06 5.33 16.10
N PRO A 34 5.70 5.23 17.29
CA PRO A 34 6.75 4.22 17.53
C PRO A 34 6.34 2.80 17.16
N ARG A 35 5.10 2.40 17.46
CA ARG A 35 4.56 1.10 17.07
C ARG A 35 4.51 0.90 15.55
N GLY A 36 4.24 1.96 14.82
CA GLY A 36 4.23 1.92 13.36
C GLY A 36 5.64 1.77 12.78
N GLU A 37 6.61 2.46 13.38
CA GLU A 37 8.00 2.34 12.97
C GLU A 37 8.57 0.93 13.20
N GLU A 38 8.11 0.26 14.25
CA GLU A 38 8.48 -1.14 14.55
C GLU A 38 7.79 -2.14 13.62
N ALA A 39 6.53 -1.89 13.27
CA ALA A 39 5.75 -2.79 12.45
C ALA A 39 6.18 -2.82 10.97
N ALA A 40 6.62 -1.70 10.43
CA ALA A 40 6.94 -1.60 9.00
C ALA A 40 8.06 -2.55 8.55
N PRO A 41 9.20 -2.68 9.25
CA PRO A 41 10.22 -3.67 8.88
C PRO A 41 9.73 -5.12 8.93
N GLU A 42 8.81 -5.43 9.84
CA GLU A 42 8.21 -6.77 9.93
C GLU A 42 7.36 -7.11 8.71
N VAL A 43 6.61 -6.15 8.20
CA VAL A 43 5.89 -6.31 6.93
C VAL A 43 6.87 -6.61 5.80
N GLY A 44 7.99 -5.91 5.74
CA GLY A 44 9.03 -6.15 4.75
C GLY A 44 9.57 -7.58 4.80
N ARG A 45 9.86 -8.08 6.00
CA ARG A 45 10.31 -9.47 6.18
C ARG A 45 9.24 -10.47 5.73
N LEU A 46 7.99 -10.22 6.07
CA LEU A 46 6.88 -11.07 5.66
C LEU A 46 6.73 -11.14 4.15
N LEU A 47 6.84 -10.02 3.47
CA LEU A 47 6.77 -9.96 2.00
C LEU A 47 7.93 -10.74 1.37
N ALA A 48 9.14 -10.60 1.92
CA ALA A 48 10.32 -11.34 1.45
C ALA A 48 10.15 -12.84 1.65
N GLU A 49 9.71 -13.28 2.82
CA GLU A 49 9.48 -14.69 3.14
C GLU A 49 8.42 -15.34 2.24
N ARG A 50 7.44 -14.58 1.79
CA ARG A 50 6.35 -15.05 0.93
C ARG A 50 6.59 -14.84 -0.55
N ASP A 51 7.76 -14.39 -0.92
CA ASP A 51 8.11 -14.05 -2.31
C ASP A 51 7.11 -13.07 -2.95
N LEU A 52 6.71 -12.06 -2.18
CA LEU A 52 5.77 -11.01 -2.60
C LEU A 52 6.44 -9.65 -2.75
N TRP A 53 7.76 -9.62 -2.90
CA TRP A 53 8.50 -8.36 -3.01
C TRP A 53 8.12 -7.60 -4.30
N PRO A 54 7.78 -6.30 -4.19
CA PRO A 54 7.36 -5.55 -5.37
C PRO A 54 8.52 -5.14 -6.27
N GLU A 55 8.26 -5.09 -7.56
CA GLU A 55 9.15 -4.49 -8.55
C GLU A 55 8.83 -2.99 -8.73
N TRP A 56 7.60 -2.61 -8.42
CA TRP A 56 7.08 -1.25 -8.59
C TRP A 56 6.22 -0.88 -7.39
N VAL A 57 6.51 0.28 -6.81
CA VAL A 57 5.79 0.79 -5.65
C VAL A 57 5.12 2.11 -5.98
N LEU A 58 3.82 2.17 -5.76
CA LEU A 58 3.02 3.38 -5.81
C LEU A 58 2.76 3.81 -4.37
N CYS A 59 3.30 4.94 -3.96
CA CYS A 59 3.23 5.40 -2.58
C CYS A 59 2.58 6.77 -2.49
N SER A 60 1.62 6.92 -1.58
CA SER A 60 1.09 8.25 -1.24
C SER A 60 2.22 9.12 -0.69
N PRO A 61 2.26 10.43 -1.00
CA PRO A 61 3.30 11.32 -0.51
C PRO A 61 3.16 11.73 0.96
N ALA A 62 2.11 11.30 1.65
CA ALA A 62 1.96 11.56 3.08
C ALA A 62 3.16 11.02 3.86
N LYS A 63 3.55 11.74 4.93
CA LYS A 63 4.71 11.35 5.74
C LYS A 63 4.58 9.92 6.28
N ARG A 64 3.40 9.55 6.79
CA ARG A 64 3.16 8.20 7.34
C ARG A 64 3.29 7.08 6.32
N THR A 65 2.89 7.29 5.07
CA THR A 65 3.06 6.29 4.00
C THR A 65 4.52 6.19 3.54
N ARG A 66 5.20 7.32 3.43
CA ARG A 66 6.62 7.35 3.07
C ARG A 66 7.48 6.67 4.14
N GLN A 67 7.19 6.90 5.41
CA GLN A 67 7.89 6.24 6.51
C GLN A 67 7.58 4.75 6.59
N THR A 68 6.33 4.35 6.28
CA THR A 68 5.97 2.93 6.19
C THR A 68 6.82 2.24 5.12
N TRP A 69 6.87 2.80 3.92
CA TRP A 69 7.69 2.25 2.86
C TRP A 69 9.17 2.20 3.24
N LYS A 70 9.70 3.24 3.86
CA LYS A 70 11.09 3.28 4.32
C LYS A 70 11.40 2.11 5.27
N GLY A 71 10.48 1.79 6.18
CA GLY A 71 10.64 0.63 7.08
C GLY A 71 10.56 -0.70 6.34
N VAL A 72 9.56 -0.85 5.46
CA VAL A 72 9.35 -2.06 4.67
C VAL A 72 10.58 -2.39 3.81
N ARG A 73 11.15 -1.40 3.15
CA ARG A 73 12.27 -1.59 2.24
C ARG A 73 13.56 -2.06 2.91
N THR A 74 13.69 -1.91 4.22
CA THR A 74 14.90 -2.33 4.94
C THR A 74 15.14 -3.84 4.88
N ALA A 75 14.12 -4.63 4.58
CA ALA A 75 14.22 -6.08 4.50
C ALA A 75 14.70 -6.60 3.13
N VAL A 76 14.98 -5.72 2.16
CA VAL A 76 15.27 -6.16 0.79
C VAL A 76 16.48 -5.47 0.17
N GLU A 77 17.26 -6.28 -0.53
CA GLU A 77 18.52 -5.88 -1.15
C GLU A 77 18.36 -5.14 -2.48
N LEU A 78 17.32 -5.46 -3.26
CA LEU A 78 17.09 -4.87 -4.58
C LEU A 78 15.97 -3.81 -4.50
N PRO A 79 16.30 -2.51 -4.63
CA PRO A 79 15.28 -1.47 -4.56
C PRO A 79 14.37 -1.52 -5.80
N PRO A 80 13.05 -1.53 -5.60
CA PRO A 80 12.10 -1.37 -6.70
C PRO A 80 12.08 0.07 -7.20
N VAL A 81 11.39 0.30 -8.31
CA VAL A 81 11.02 1.65 -8.72
C VAL A 81 9.92 2.15 -7.77
N VAL A 82 10.11 3.33 -7.21
CA VAL A 82 9.13 3.94 -6.29
C VAL A 82 8.59 5.23 -6.91
N VAL A 83 7.27 5.32 -7.01
CA VAL A 83 6.57 6.50 -7.50
C VAL A 83 5.73 7.08 -6.36
N TYR A 84 6.04 8.31 -5.95
CA TYR A 84 5.22 9.05 -4.99
C TYR A 84 4.17 9.84 -5.76
N ASP A 85 2.92 9.38 -5.71
CA ASP A 85 1.83 9.92 -6.50
C ASP A 85 0.85 10.73 -5.63
N PRO A 86 0.75 12.05 -5.81
CA PRO A 86 -0.18 12.88 -5.03
C PRO A 86 -1.64 12.43 -5.11
N ALA A 87 -2.05 11.79 -6.21
CA ALA A 87 -3.40 11.31 -6.39
C ALA A 87 -3.77 10.18 -5.41
N LEU A 88 -2.77 9.53 -4.80
CA LEU A 88 -3.01 8.44 -3.86
C LEU A 88 -3.33 8.91 -2.44
N TYR A 89 -3.08 10.18 -2.13
CA TYR A 89 -3.38 10.72 -0.80
C TYR A 89 -4.89 10.68 -0.54
N LEU A 90 -5.32 9.88 0.44
CA LEU A 90 -6.73 9.66 0.80
C LEU A 90 -7.60 9.29 -0.41
N ALA A 91 -7.04 8.57 -1.35
CA ALA A 91 -7.68 8.24 -2.63
C ALA A 91 -8.83 7.23 -2.47
N SER A 92 -9.80 7.35 -3.39
CA SER A 92 -10.86 6.35 -3.55
C SER A 92 -10.30 5.06 -4.16
N ALA A 93 -11.02 3.95 -4.02
CA ALA A 93 -10.68 2.69 -4.67
C ALA A 93 -10.54 2.86 -6.19
N ARG A 94 -11.42 3.63 -6.82
CA ARG A 94 -11.39 3.90 -8.25
C ARG A 94 -10.10 4.62 -8.69
N THR A 95 -9.69 5.64 -7.93
CA THR A 95 -8.44 6.38 -8.21
C THR A 95 -7.22 5.48 -8.06
N ILE A 96 -7.18 4.67 -6.99
CA ILE A 96 -6.09 3.73 -6.78
C ILE A 96 -6.00 2.74 -7.95
N LEU A 97 -7.12 2.17 -8.37
CA LEU A 97 -7.16 1.22 -9.48
C LEU A 97 -6.68 1.86 -10.79
N ALA A 98 -7.10 3.10 -11.06
CA ALA A 98 -6.67 3.84 -12.24
C ALA A 98 -5.14 4.05 -12.25
N ARG A 99 -4.54 4.35 -11.11
CA ARG A 99 -3.09 4.51 -11.00
C ARG A 99 -2.34 3.18 -11.16
N ILE A 100 -2.87 2.11 -10.62
CA ILE A 100 -2.30 0.76 -10.82
C ILE A 100 -2.28 0.41 -12.32
N ALA A 101 -3.34 0.74 -13.04
CA ALA A 101 -3.46 0.47 -14.47
C ALA A 101 -2.42 1.19 -15.33
N GLU A 102 -1.83 2.27 -14.84
CA GLU A 102 -0.77 3.02 -15.53
C GLU A 102 0.62 2.41 -15.35
N THR A 103 0.77 1.39 -14.51
CA THR A 103 2.05 0.69 -14.31
C THR A 103 2.53 0.04 -15.62
N PRO A 104 3.83 0.10 -15.94
CA PRO A 104 4.34 -0.54 -17.13
C PRO A 104 3.99 -2.03 -17.24
N ALA A 105 3.60 -2.47 -18.44
CA ALA A 105 3.11 -3.84 -18.66
C ALA A 105 4.10 -4.95 -18.30
N ARG A 106 5.41 -4.64 -18.31
CA ARG A 106 6.47 -5.58 -17.94
C ARG A 106 6.51 -5.91 -16.43
N ILE A 107 5.89 -5.08 -15.60
CA ILE A 107 5.88 -5.25 -14.15
C ILE A 107 4.88 -6.33 -13.75
N THR A 108 5.31 -7.28 -12.96
CA THR A 108 4.46 -8.39 -12.51
C THR A 108 3.94 -8.20 -11.09
N THR A 109 4.72 -7.59 -10.20
CA THR A 109 4.33 -7.35 -8.81
C THR A 109 4.36 -5.86 -8.48
N VAL A 110 3.21 -5.31 -8.16
CA VAL A 110 3.03 -3.89 -7.78
C VAL A 110 2.58 -3.82 -6.33
N MET A 111 3.15 -2.88 -5.59
CA MET A 111 2.66 -2.54 -4.26
C MET A 111 2.09 -1.14 -4.25
N VAL A 112 0.98 -0.96 -3.57
CA VAL A 112 0.43 0.36 -3.24
C VAL A 112 0.54 0.57 -1.73
N VAL A 113 1.17 1.66 -1.32
CA VAL A 113 1.22 2.08 0.09
C VAL A 113 0.32 3.31 0.22
N GLY A 114 -0.77 3.15 0.94
CA GLY A 114 -1.81 4.18 0.96
C GLY A 114 -2.65 4.20 2.22
N HIS A 115 -3.90 4.60 2.05
CA HIS A 115 -4.82 4.97 3.11
C HIS A 115 -6.17 4.27 2.99
N ASN A 116 -6.82 4.06 4.13
CA ASN A 116 -8.24 3.73 4.17
C ASN A 116 -9.08 5.02 4.03
N PRO A 117 -10.34 4.94 3.59
CA PRO A 117 -11.08 3.72 3.26
C PRO A 117 -10.78 3.12 1.87
N GLY A 118 -10.12 3.87 0.98
CA GLY A 118 -9.94 3.46 -0.42
C GLY A 118 -9.21 2.12 -0.59
N LEU A 119 -8.14 1.88 0.16
CA LEU A 119 -7.40 0.61 0.08
C LEU A 119 -8.24 -0.57 0.52
N GLN A 120 -8.94 -0.44 1.64
CA GLN A 120 -9.83 -1.50 2.14
C GLN A 120 -10.93 -1.82 1.14
N GLU A 121 -11.56 -0.81 0.57
CA GLU A 121 -12.61 -0.98 -0.44
C GLU A 121 -12.08 -1.71 -1.68
N LEU A 122 -10.91 -1.32 -2.17
CA LEU A 122 -10.30 -1.96 -3.33
C LEU A 122 -9.91 -3.41 -3.02
N ALA A 123 -9.29 -3.66 -1.87
CA ALA A 123 -8.90 -4.99 -1.45
C ALA A 123 -10.12 -5.92 -1.32
N ALA A 124 -11.21 -5.42 -0.73
CA ALA A 124 -12.46 -6.17 -0.59
C ALA A 124 -13.08 -6.52 -1.95
N LEU A 125 -13.12 -5.57 -2.88
CA LEU A 125 -13.65 -5.79 -4.23
C LEU A 125 -12.86 -6.83 -5.00
N MET A 126 -11.55 -6.77 -4.92
CA MET A 126 -10.68 -7.72 -5.63
C MET A 126 -10.73 -9.12 -5.00
N ALA A 127 -10.72 -9.20 -3.67
CA ALA A 127 -10.79 -10.48 -2.95
C ALA A 127 -12.15 -11.16 -3.15
N GLU A 128 -13.25 -10.40 -3.16
CA GLU A 128 -14.60 -10.91 -3.35
C GLU A 128 -14.76 -11.66 -4.66
N ARG A 129 -14.10 -11.22 -5.72
CA ARG A 129 -14.13 -11.87 -7.02
C ARG A 129 -13.45 -13.23 -7.04
N SER A 130 -12.48 -13.42 -6.14
CA SER A 130 -11.71 -14.67 -6.02
C SER A 130 -12.26 -15.57 -4.92
N ASP A 131 -12.62 -14.98 -3.77
CA ASP A 131 -13.13 -15.69 -2.59
C ASP A 131 -14.04 -14.75 -1.80
N PRO A 132 -15.39 -14.95 -1.88
CA PRO A 132 -16.34 -14.10 -1.17
C PRO A 132 -16.13 -14.03 0.36
N ALA A 133 -15.68 -15.12 0.98
CA ALA A 133 -15.42 -15.15 2.42
C ALA A 133 -14.23 -14.24 2.79
N VAL A 134 -13.17 -14.25 2.00
CA VAL A 134 -12.02 -13.36 2.19
C VAL A 134 -12.43 -11.92 1.95
N GLY A 135 -13.22 -11.65 0.92
CA GLY A 135 -13.76 -10.32 0.63
C GLY A 135 -14.56 -9.74 1.79
N ALA A 136 -15.43 -10.56 2.41
CA ALA A 136 -16.20 -10.15 3.58
C ALA A 136 -15.31 -9.86 4.80
N ALA A 137 -14.29 -10.68 5.04
CA ALA A 137 -13.35 -10.47 6.14
C ALA A 137 -12.55 -9.17 5.96
N VAL A 138 -12.08 -8.89 4.76
CA VAL A 138 -11.36 -7.65 4.42
C VAL A 138 -12.26 -6.42 4.57
N ALA A 139 -13.51 -6.51 4.12
CA ALA A 139 -14.48 -5.42 4.26
C ALA A 139 -14.79 -5.12 5.72
N ALA A 140 -14.76 -6.12 6.61
CA ALA A 140 -15.01 -5.95 8.04
C ALA A 140 -13.81 -5.30 8.76
N ARG A 141 -12.58 -5.60 8.36
CA ARG A 141 -11.40 -5.10 9.04
C ARG A 141 -10.17 -5.02 8.12
N TYR A 142 -9.53 -3.87 8.12
CA TYR A 142 -8.26 -3.64 7.42
C TYR A 142 -7.40 -2.69 8.26
N PRO A 143 -6.71 -3.20 9.28
CA PRO A 143 -5.97 -2.36 10.24
C PRO A 143 -4.72 -1.74 9.63
N THR A 144 -4.07 -0.84 10.38
CA THR A 144 -2.77 -0.28 9.98
C THR A 144 -1.76 -1.40 9.76
N ALA A 145 -0.90 -1.24 8.76
CA ALA A 145 0.07 -2.24 8.32
C ALA A 145 -0.56 -3.56 7.81
N ALA A 146 -1.86 -3.51 7.45
CA ALA A 146 -2.50 -4.63 6.76
C ALA A 146 -2.21 -4.57 5.26
#